data_fa88be3aaa6c910d9c10de5f4ea72260
#
_entry.id   fa88be3aaa6c910d9c10de5f4ea72260
#
_cell.length_a   1.000
_cell.length_b   1.000
_cell.length_c   1.000
_cell.angle_alpha   90.00
_cell.angle_beta   90.00
_cell.angle_gamma   90.00
#
_symmetry.space_group_name_H-M   'P 1'
#
loop_
_entity.id
_entity.type
_entity.pdbx_description
1 polymer ?
#
loop_
_entity_poly.entity_id
_entity_poly.type
_entity_poly.pdbx_seq_one_letter_code
_entity_poly.pdbx_strand_id
1 'polypeptide(L)'
;WLAALGRPFLFFAWVYSLLVYIYHYRTTYGDQVVYNVRSVRAHGFFRWWLLNFNHHRVHHRYPTLPWHMLPDEPADLPEDFRHNENVENIGQAIKQQLRGPQIFVETPNQPEDEP
;
A
#
# COMPACT_ATOMS: atom_id res chain seq x y z
N TRP A 1 -19.28 -7.13 -28.74
CA TRP A 1 -19.39 -7.07 -27.27
C TRP A 1 -18.05 -7.34 -26.61
N LEU A 2 -17.33 -8.43 -26.96
CA LEU A 2 -16.02 -8.76 -26.38
C LEU A 2 -14.97 -7.65 -26.62
N ALA A 3 -14.95 -7.04 -27.81
CA ALA A 3 -14.02 -5.96 -28.07
C ALA A 3 -14.39 -4.65 -27.36
N ALA A 4 -15.69 -4.36 -27.22
CA ALA A 4 -16.20 -3.13 -26.64
C ALA A 4 -16.13 -3.12 -25.10
N LEU A 5 -16.35 -4.27 -24.46
CA LEU A 5 -16.35 -4.40 -23.00
C LEU A 5 -15.10 -5.08 -22.47
N GLY A 6 -14.60 -6.11 -23.17
CA GLY A 6 -13.47 -6.90 -22.70
C GLY A 6 -12.15 -6.12 -22.66
N ARG A 7 -11.86 -5.31 -23.68
CA ARG A 7 -10.60 -4.53 -23.72
C ARG A 7 -10.54 -3.46 -22.62
N PRO A 8 -11.56 -2.61 -22.41
CA PRO A 8 -11.57 -1.67 -21.30
C PRO A 8 -11.48 -2.36 -19.95
N PHE A 9 -12.17 -3.50 -19.77
CA PHE A 9 -12.12 -4.27 -18.53
C PHE A 9 -10.71 -4.82 -18.25
N LEU A 10 -10.06 -5.42 -19.25
CA LEU A 10 -8.69 -5.94 -19.09
C LEU A 10 -7.69 -4.81 -18.80
N PHE A 11 -7.83 -3.68 -19.49
CA PHE A 11 -6.98 -2.52 -19.23
C PHE A 11 -7.19 -1.98 -17.81
N PHE A 12 -8.44 -1.83 -17.39
CA PHE A 12 -8.77 -1.41 -16.02
C PHE A 12 -8.21 -2.39 -14.98
N ALA A 13 -8.43 -3.68 -15.17
CA ALA A 13 -7.95 -4.72 -14.25
C ALA A 13 -6.41 -4.69 -14.12
N TRP A 14 -5.71 -4.49 -15.24
CA TRP A 14 -4.25 -4.39 -15.24
C TRP A 14 -3.77 -3.14 -14.50
N VAL A 15 -4.33 -1.96 -14.80
CA VAL A 15 -3.97 -0.70 -14.14
C VAL A 15 -4.30 -0.76 -12.65
N TYR A 16 -5.47 -1.28 -12.29
CA TYR A 16 -5.87 -1.44 -10.90
C TYR A 16 -4.93 -2.38 -10.13
N SER A 17 -4.58 -3.53 -10.72
CA SER A 17 -3.62 -4.45 -10.12
C SER A 17 -2.27 -3.80 -9.88
N LEU A 18 -1.75 -3.04 -10.85
CA LEU A 18 -0.51 -2.30 -10.71
C LEU A 18 -0.57 -1.31 -9.53
N LEU A 19 -1.67 -0.56 -9.41
CA LEU A 19 -1.86 0.39 -8.32
C LEU A 19 -1.91 -0.31 -6.96
N VAL A 20 -2.64 -1.41 -6.85
CA VAL A 20 -2.70 -2.19 -5.61
C VAL A 20 -1.31 -2.73 -5.25
N TYR A 21 -0.57 -3.27 -6.22
CA TYR A 21 0.78 -3.74 -6.00
C TYR A 21 1.74 -2.66 -5.48
N ILE A 22 1.59 -1.42 -5.88
CA ILE A 22 2.42 -0.29 -5.40
C ILE A 22 2.40 -0.20 -3.86
N TYR A 23 1.27 -0.49 -3.24
CA TYR A 23 1.10 -0.36 -1.78
C TYR A 23 1.48 -1.61 -1.01
N HIS A 24 1.48 -2.78 -1.64
CA HIS A 24 1.73 -4.07 -0.99
C HIS A 24 3.06 -4.72 -1.37
N TYR A 25 3.71 -4.23 -2.43
CA TYR A 25 4.91 -4.86 -2.96
C TYR A 25 6.15 -4.52 -2.12
N ARG A 26 6.92 -5.53 -1.73
CA ARG A 26 8.11 -5.39 -0.89
C ARG A 26 7.80 -4.74 0.48
N THR A 27 6.67 -5.06 1.03
CA THR A 27 6.31 -4.80 2.42
C THR A 27 6.39 -6.08 3.23
N THR A 28 6.25 -5.98 4.54
CA THR A 28 6.21 -7.14 5.44
C THR A 28 5.08 -8.09 5.03
N TYR A 29 5.30 -9.38 5.22
CA TYR A 29 4.28 -10.41 5.09
C TYR A 29 4.12 -11.11 6.45
N GLY A 30 2.91 -11.13 6.98
CA GLY A 30 2.60 -11.71 8.28
C GLY A 30 1.15 -11.50 8.69
N ASP A 31 0.85 -11.79 9.94
CA ASP A 31 -0.51 -11.77 10.46
C ASP A 31 -1.06 -10.35 10.70
N GLN A 32 -0.18 -9.37 10.88
CA GLN A 32 -0.55 -7.98 11.14
C GLN A 32 -0.86 -7.21 9.85
N VAL A 33 -1.92 -7.59 9.16
CA VAL A 33 -2.32 -7.08 7.83
C VAL A 33 -2.39 -5.54 7.77
N VAL A 34 -2.71 -4.88 8.88
CA VAL A 34 -2.77 -3.41 8.98
C VAL A 34 -1.40 -2.77 8.68
N TYR A 35 -0.32 -3.44 9.02
CA TYR A 35 1.03 -2.91 8.84
C TYR A 35 1.73 -3.45 7.59
N ASN A 36 1.19 -4.48 6.95
CA ASN A 36 1.75 -5.10 5.75
C ASN A 36 1.48 -4.29 4.48
N VAL A 37 1.42 -2.99 4.62
CA VAL A 37 1.13 -2.03 3.56
C VAL A 37 1.92 -0.74 3.79
N ARG A 38 2.02 0.07 2.75
CA ARG A 38 2.60 1.41 2.85
C ARG A 38 1.68 2.48 2.28
N SER A 39 1.87 3.70 2.73
CA SER A 39 1.35 4.89 2.07
C SER A 39 2.42 5.47 1.14
N VAL A 40 2.01 6.17 0.09
CA VAL A 40 2.89 6.76 -0.90
C VAL A 40 2.52 8.23 -1.10
N ARG A 41 3.50 9.12 -1.15
CA ARG A 41 3.22 10.54 -1.44
C ARG A 41 2.69 10.70 -2.86
N ALA A 42 1.62 11.47 -2.98
CA ALA A 42 1.05 11.88 -4.26
C ALA A 42 0.78 13.38 -4.27
N HIS A 43 0.96 14.02 -5.43
CA HIS A 43 0.63 15.44 -5.61
C HIS A 43 -0.88 15.64 -5.71
N GLY A 44 -1.37 16.86 -5.51
CA GLY A 44 -2.78 17.19 -5.38
C GLY A 44 -3.69 16.59 -6.46
N PHE A 45 -3.33 16.68 -7.74
CA PHE A 45 -4.09 16.07 -8.83
C PHE A 45 -4.17 14.55 -8.70
N PHE A 46 -3.05 13.87 -8.44
CA PHE A 46 -3.04 12.41 -8.29
C PHE A 46 -3.75 11.96 -7.01
N ARG A 47 -3.66 12.73 -5.92
CA ARG A 47 -4.43 12.47 -4.70
C ARG A 47 -5.91 12.47 -5.00
N TRP A 48 -6.40 13.50 -5.68
CA TRP A 48 -7.80 13.60 -6.08
C TRP A 48 -8.20 12.45 -7.02
N TRP A 49 -7.40 12.16 -8.03
CA TRP A 49 -7.68 11.11 -9.00
C TRP A 49 -7.66 9.70 -8.38
N LEU A 50 -6.78 9.48 -7.41
CA LEU A 50 -6.71 8.23 -6.64
C LEU A 50 -7.68 8.22 -5.45
N LEU A 51 -8.55 9.21 -5.30
CA LEU A 51 -9.47 9.35 -4.16
C LEU A 51 -8.73 9.21 -2.81
N ASN A 52 -7.58 9.86 -2.66
CA ASN A 52 -6.69 9.74 -1.50
C ASN A 52 -6.23 8.31 -1.15
N PHE A 53 -6.43 7.35 -2.03
CA PHE A 53 -6.03 5.95 -1.81
C PHE A 53 -4.51 5.77 -1.67
N ASN A 54 -3.74 6.80 -1.96
CA ASN A 54 -2.32 6.89 -1.64
C ASN A 54 -2.03 6.86 -0.13
N HIS A 55 -3.02 7.16 0.74
CA HIS A 55 -3.01 6.94 2.18
C HIS A 55 -3.45 5.51 2.54
N HIS A 56 -2.88 4.52 1.86
CA HIS A 56 -3.37 3.14 1.87
C HIS A 56 -3.25 2.47 3.23
N ARG A 57 -2.21 2.80 4.02
CA ARG A 57 -2.08 2.32 5.39
C ARG A 57 -3.22 2.82 6.29
N VAL A 58 -3.62 4.09 6.14
CA VAL A 58 -4.77 4.64 6.86
C VAL A 58 -6.04 3.89 6.48
N HIS A 59 -6.22 3.61 5.18
CA HIS A 59 -7.35 2.81 4.72
C HIS A 59 -7.37 1.40 5.34
N HIS A 60 -6.23 0.72 5.45
CA HIS A 60 -6.17 -0.59 6.11
C HIS A 60 -6.48 -0.54 7.61
N ARG A 61 -6.10 0.56 8.28
CA ARG A 61 -6.42 0.74 9.69
C ARG A 61 -7.89 1.09 9.91
N TYR A 62 -8.47 1.88 9.02
CA TYR A 62 -9.85 2.38 9.10
C TYR A 62 -10.58 2.13 7.77
N PRO A 63 -10.93 0.88 7.46
CA PRO A 63 -11.45 0.51 6.14
C PRO A 63 -12.82 1.13 5.80
N THR A 64 -13.56 1.57 6.79
CA THR A 64 -14.86 2.23 6.63
C THR A 64 -14.77 3.75 6.53
N LEU A 65 -13.58 4.31 6.69
CA LEU A 65 -13.38 5.76 6.62
C LEU A 65 -13.58 6.28 5.19
N PRO A 66 -14.38 7.33 4.99
CA PRO A 66 -14.54 7.93 3.67
C PRO A 66 -13.21 8.43 3.10
N TRP A 67 -13.03 8.28 1.79
CA TRP A 67 -11.79 8.61 1.09
C TRP A 67 -11.27 10.05 1.33
N HIS A 68 -12.16 11.01 1.52
CA HIS A 68 -11.79 12.41 1.73
C HIS A 68 -11.24 12.68 3.15
N MET A 69 -11.50 11.79 4.09
CA MET A 69 -11.00 11.88 5.47
C MET A 69 -9.68 11.13 5.68
N LEU A 70 -9.27 10.28 4.74
CA LEU A 70 -8.03 9.50 4.88
C LEU A 70 -6.77 10.33 5.15
N PRO A 71 -6.59 11.56 4.60
CA PRO A 71 -5.40 12.37 4.87
C PRO A 71 -5.32 12.92 6.30
N ASP A 72 -6.44 13.03 6.98
CA ASP A 72 -6.57 13.72 8.27
C ASP A 72 -6.35 12.77 9.45
N GLU A 73 -6.39 11.47 9.19
CA GLU A 73 -6.23 10.46 10.23
C GLU A 73 -4.77 10.04 10.39
N PRO A 74 -4.25 10.00 11.63
CA PRO A 74 -2.93 9.49 11.90
C PRO A 74 -2.87 7.98 11.66
N ALA A 75 -1.80 7.54 11.06
CA ALA A 75 -1.51 6.12 10.91
C ALA A 75 -0.16 5.83 11.55
N ASP A 76 -0.18 5.58 12.86
CA ASP A 76 1.02 5.18 13.58
C ASP A 76 1.62 3.93 12.97
N LEU A 77 2.93 3.94 12.84
CA LEU A 77 3.70 2.82 12.31
C LEU A 77 4.69 2.38 13.36
N PRO A 78 4.53 1.17 13.92
CA PRO A 78 5.50 0.60 14.81
C PRO A 78 6.89 0.54 14.16
N GLU A 79 7.92 0.59 14.98
CA GLU A 79 9.31 0.67 14.51
C GLU A 79 9.70 -0.52 13.64
N ASP A 80 9.23 -1.70 14.00
CA ASP A 80 9.46 -2.96 13.27
C ASP A 80 8.96 -2.94 11.82
N PHE A 81 7.97 -2.08 11.52
CA PHE A 81 7.37 -1.94 10.19
C PHE A 81 7.86 -0.70 9.42
N ARG A 82 8.77 0.10 9.99
CA ARG A 82 9.29 1.32 9.32
C ARG A 82 9.98 1.03 7.99
N HIS A 83 10.53 -0.16 7.82
CA HIS A 83 11.12 -0.58 6.55
C HIS A 83 10.11 -0.68 5.41
N ASN A 84 8.81 -0.74 5.69
CA ASN A 84 7.76 -0.69 4.68
C ASN A 84 7.65 0.69 4.00
N GLU A 85 8.06 1.75 4.70
CA GLU A 85 8.09 3.13 4.17
C GLU A 85 9.35 3.41 3.32
N ASN A 86 9.74 2.46 2.51
CA ASN A 86 10.98 2.49 1.72
C ASN A 86 10.86 3.25 0.39
N VAL A 87 9.71 3.85 0.11
CA VAL A 87 9.48 4.68 -1.08
C VAL A 87 8.72 5.95 -0.72
N GLU A 88 9.12 7.05 -1.35
CA GLU A 88 8.49 8.34 -1.11
C GLU A 88 7.33 8.64 -2.07
N ASN A 89 7.40 8.12 -3.29
CA ASN A 89 6.46 8.46 -4.34
C ASN A 89 6.17 7.28 -5.29
N ILE A 90 5.10 7.43 -6.08
CA ILE A 90 4.63 6.41 -7.01
C ILE A 90 5.72 5.98 -8.01
N GLY A 91 6.53 6.92 -8.51
CA GLY A 91 7.60 6.60 -9.45
C GLY A 91 8.67 5.68 -8.85
N GLN A 92 9.06 5.93 -7.60
CA GLN A 92 9.98 5.05 -6.88
C GLN A 92 9.35 3.68 -6.61
N ALA A 93 8.06 3.64 -6.26
CA ALA A 93 7.34 2.39 -6.05
C ALA A 93 7.31 1.53 -7.31
N ILE A 94 7.01 2.11 -8.48
CA ILE A 94 7.05 1.42 -9.77
C ILE A 94 8.48 0.92 -10.06
N LYS A 95 9.50 1.75 -9.84
CA LYS A 95 10.90 1.35 -10.04
C LYS A 95 11.30 0.18 -9.16
N GLN A 96 10.80 0.12 -7.93
CA GLN A 96 11.03 -1.02 -7.04
C GLN A 96 10.38 -2.31 -7.55
N GLN A 97 9.20 -2.24 -8.15
CA GLN A 97 8.56 -3.41 -8.75
C GLN A 97 9.45 -4.06 -9.82
N LEU A 98 10.21 -3.27 -10.59
CA LEU A 98 11.12 -3.76 -11.61
C LEU A 98 12.37 -4.47 -11.05
N ARG A 99 12.66 -4.31 -9.76
CA ARG A 99 13.82 -4.94 -9.09
C ARG A 99 13.57 -6.38 -8.63
N GLY A 100 12.37 -6.89 -8.83
CA GLY A 100 11.99 -8.22 -8.41
C GLY A 100 11.49 -8.30 -6.95
N PRO A 101 10.94 -9.45 -6.55
CA PRO A 101 10.32 -9.64 -5.24
C PRO A 101 11.36 -9.61 -4.12
N GLN A 102 10.94 -9.06 -2.98
CA GLN A 102 11.64 -9.15 -1.71
C GLN A 102 10.59 -9.32 -0.63
N ILE A 103 10.74 -10.35 0.19
CA ILE A 103 9.78 -10.67 1.25
C ILE A 103 10.45 -10.36 2.58
N PHE A 104 9.79 -9.54 3.38
CA PHE A 104 10.11 -9.31 4.79
C PHE A 104 9.08 -10.09 5.60
N VAL A 105 9.52 -11.04 6.40
CA VAL A 105 8.64 -11.81 7.28
C VAL A 105 8.63 -11.12 8.64
N GLU A 106 7.46 -11.02 9.27
CA GLU A 106 7.36 -10.59 10.67
C GLU A 106 8.23 -11.52 11.53
N THR A 107 9.09 -10.93 12.33
CA THR A 107 9.76 -11.68 13.38
C THR A 107 8.70 -11.92 14.46
N PRO A 108 8.36 -13.17 14.82
CA PRO A 108 7.49 -13.41 15.96
C PRO A 108 8.11 -12.68 17.15
N ASN A 109 7.30 -11.89 17.85
CA ASN A 109 7.74 -11.30 19.13
C ASN A 109 8.27 -12.43 19.97
N GLN A 110 9.58 -12.48 20.20
CA GLN A 110 10.11 -13.33 21.25
C GLN A 110 9.45 -12.83 22.53
N PRO A 111 8.85 -13.71 23.35
CA PRO A 111 8.40 -13.31 24.66
C PRO A 111 9.61 -12.64 25.31
N GLU A 112 9.44 -11.39 25.75
CA GLU A 112 10.44 -10.74 26.59
C GLU A 112 10.65 -11.69 27.77
N ASP A 113 11.85 -12.24 27.87
CA ASP A 113 12.24 -13.05 29.01
C ASP A 113 12.09 -12.13 30.23
N GLU A 114 10.94 -12.22 30.90
CA GLU A 114 10.76 -11.60 32.19
C GLU A 114 11.83 -12.16 33.14
N PRO A 115 12.58 -11.29 33.82
CA PRO A 115 13.64 -11.68 34.77
C PRO A 115 13.11 -12.39 36.03
#